data_8491ad5fd78a6776f8e5bf79fd2d60fd
#
_entry.id   8491ad5fd78a6776f8e5bf79fd2d60fd
#
_cell.length_a   1.000
_cell.length_b   1.000
_cell.length_c   1.000
_cell.angle_alpha   90.00
_cell.angle_beta   90.00
_cell.angle_gamma   90.00
#
_symmetry.space_group_name_H-M   'P 1'
#
loop_
_entity.id
_entity.type
_entity.pdbx_description
1 polymer ?
#
loop_
_entity_poly.entity_id
_entity_poly.type
_entity_poly.pdbx_seq_one_letter_code
_entity_poly.pdbx_strand_id
1 'polypeptide(L)'
;NNSLDEISLLRVLNFPARGIGKTSINKLLKLKIEKDSSIFDLLESSALEVGGKQKDSIATFISLINDLRKISKNKNVYEIVVKLVDQIKLQDYYCKQEIPEDLDRWENVQELINSIQEFCENSENQDLQSFLEEVSLLTDIDRWNNNDESITLMTVHSSKGLEFPLVFIAGMEEGLFPHSNSLNDENG
;
A
#
# COMPACT_ATOMS: atom_id res chain seq x y z
N ASN A 1 8.46 6.73 -7.53
CA ASN A 1 9.67 7.15 -8.23
C ASN A 1 9.99 6.35 -9.50
N ASN A 2 9.56 5.12 -9.61
CA ASN A 2 9.81 4.28 -10.78
C ASN A 2 8.58 4.31 -11.71
N SER A 3 8.69 4.99 -12.85
CA SER A 3 7.63 5.03 -13.88
C SER A 3 7.39 3.65 -14.54
N LEU A 4 8.30 2.71 -14.32
CA LEU A 4 8.23 1.34 -14.83
C LEU A 4 7.57 0.37 -13.83
N ASP A 5 7.26 0.80 -12.60
CA ASP A 5 6.53 -0.01 -11.64
C ASP A 5 5.03 0.01 -11.93
N GLU A 6 4.65 -0.76 -12.92
CA GLU A 6 3.28 -0.84 -13.40
C GLU A 6 2.36 -1.59 -12.45
N ILE A 7 2.89 -2.53 -11.67
CA ILE A 7 2.10 -3.30 -10.69
C ILE A 7 1.59 -2.37 -9.62
N SER A 8 2.46 -1.58 -9.02
CA SER A 8 2.08 -0.59 -8.00
C SER A 8 1.18 0.49 -8.57
N LEU A 9 1.45 0.97 -9.81
CA LEU A 9 0.63 1.95 -10.49
C LEU A 9 -0.81 1.45 -10.68
N LEU A 10 -0.99 0.24 -11.19
CA LEU A 10 -2.31 -0.36 -11.40
C LEU A 10 -3.08 -0.58 -10.11
N ARG A 11 -2.39 -0.88 -9.00
CA ARG A 11 -3.00 -1.01 -7.67
C ARG A 11 -3.63 0.30 -7.21
N VAL A 12 -2.95 1.43 -7.39
CA VAL A 12 -3.38 2.74 -6.88
C VAL A 12 -4.22 3.54 -7.89
N LEU A 13 -4.23 3.17 -9.16
CA LEU A 13 -4.90 3.92 -10.21
C LEU A 13 -6.39 4.17 -9.93
N ASN A 14 -7.07 3.19 -9.35
CA ASN A 14 -8.49 3.27 -8.97
C ASN A 14 -8.73 3.26 -7.45
N PHE A 15 -7.74 3.59 -6.65
CA PHE A 15 -7.89 3.70 -5.20
C PHE A 15 -7.46 5.09 -4.70
N PRO A 16 -8.31 5.82 -3.96
CA PRO A 16 -9.75 5.61 -3.79
C PRO A 16 -10.51 5.57 -5.11
N ALA A 17 -11.73 5.00 -5.13
CA ALA A 17 -12.48 4.73 -6.36
C ALA A 17 -12.61 5.96 -7.28
N ARG A 18 -12.06 5.86 -8.51
CA ARG A 18 -12.03 6.91 -9.54
C ARG A 18 -12.84 6.56 -10.80
N GLY A 19 -13.59 5.44 -10.75
CA GLY A 19 -14.36 4.97 -11.92
C GLY A 19 -13.50 4.34 -13.02
N ILE A 20 -12.23 4.03 -12.74
CA ILE A 20 -11.32 3.35 -13.66
C ILE A 20 -11.41 1.85 -13.42
N GLY A 21 -12.36 1.20 -14.10
CA GLY A 21 -12.64 -0.23 -13.93
C GLY A 21 -11.76 -1.14 -14.80
N LYS A 22 -11.97 -2.45 -14.67
CA LYS A 22 -11.24 -3.49 -15.41
C LYS A 22 -11.23 -3.27 -16.93
N THR A 23 -12.32 -2.79 -17.51
CA THR A 23 -12.40 -2.52 -18.95
C THR A 23 -11.41 -1.44 -19.40
N SER A 24 -11.27 -0.35 -18.64
CA SER A 24 -10.32 0.73 -18.93
C SER A 24 -8.87 0.26 -18.71
N ILE A 25 -8.63 -0.54 -17.68
CA ILE A 25 -7.31 -1.16 -17.44
C ILE A 25 -6.94 -2.09 -18.59
N ASN A 26 -7.86 -2.94 -19.08
CA ASN A 26 -7.58 -3.83 -20.20
C ASN A 26 -7.31 -3.06 -21.51
N LYS A 27 -7.99 -1.96 -21.74
CA LYS A 27 -7.68 -1.08 -22.89
C LYS A 27 -6.29 -0.48 -22.76
N LEU A 28 -5.92 -0.03 -21.57
CA LEU A 28 -4.61 0.54 -21.28
C LEU A 28 -3.47 -0.46 -21.52
N LEU A 29 -3.66 -1.71 -21.07
CA LEU A 29 -2.68 -2.79 -21.27
C LEU A 29 -2.53 -3.15 -22.78
N LYS A 30 -3.60 -3.11 -23.56
CA LYS A 30 -3.52 -3.29 -25.01
C LYS A 30 -2.75 -2.16 -25.70
N LEU A 31 -3.08 -0.91 -25.36
CA LEU A 31 -2.39 0.26 -25.89
C LEU A 31 -0.90 0.27 -25.55
N LYS A 32 -0.53 -0.22 -24.37
CA LYS A 32 0.86 -0.39 -23.97
C LYS A 32 1.63 -1.27 -24.95
N ILE A 33 1.07 -2.43 -25.30
CA ILE A 33 1.69 -3.37 -26.24
C ILE A 33 1.78 -2.76 -27.64
N GLU A 34 0.73 -2.08 -28.08
CA GLU A 34 0.65 -1.47 -29.43
C GLU A 34 1.61 -0.30 -29.60
N LYS A 35 1.83 0.51 -28.55
CA LYS A 35 2.63 1.74 -28.61
C LYS A 35 4.02 1.62 -28.00
N ASP A 36 4.37 0.46 -27.43
CA ASP A 36 5.62 0.22 -26.70
C ASP A 36 5.95 1.34 -25.70
N SER A 37 4.95 1.74 -24.92
CA SER A 37 5.01 2.88 -24.01
C SER A 37 4.68 2.44 -22.58
N SER A 38 5.19 3.17 -21.56
CA SER A 38 4.80 2.89 -20.18
C SER A 38 3.32 3.22 -19.93
N ILE A 39 2.70 2.56 -18.96
CA ILE A 39 1.32 2.86 -18.57
C ILE A 39 1.18 4.32 -18.13
N PHE A 40 2.18 4.85 -17.40
CA PHE A 40 2.15 6.23 -16.95
C PHE A 40 2.16 7.23 -18.12
N ASP A 41 3.02 7.02 -19.13
CA ASP A 41 3.08 7.88 -20.32
C ASP A 41 1.78 7.84 -21.14
N LEU A 42 1.17 6.66 -21.21
CA LEU A 42 -0.13 6.52 -21.87
C LEU A 42 -1.25 7.27 -21.15
N LEU A 43 -1.25 7.28 -19.83
CA LEU A 43 -2.20 8.05 -19.02
C LEU A 43 -1.94 9.55 -19.17
N GLU A 44 -0.68 9.99 -19.14
CA GLU A 44 -0.28 11.39 -19.25
C GLU A 44 -0.59 11.96 -20.64
N SER A 45 -0.33 11.20 -21.69
CA SER A 45 -0.63 11.60 -23.06
C SER A 45 -2.10 11.57 -23.43
N SER A 46 -2.99 11.20 -22.49
CA SER A 46 -4.42 11.00 -22.76
C SER A 46 -4.71 10.04 -23.92
N ALA A 47 -3.82 9.10 -24.17
CA ALA A 47 -3.94 8.10 -25.25
C ALA A 47 -5.10 7.12 -25.01
N LEU A 48 -5.57 7.01 -23.75
CA LEU A 48 -6.70 6.15 -23.42
C LEU A 48 -8.03 6.83 -23.78
N GLU A 49 -8.73 6.25 -24.73
CA GLU A 49 -10.09 6.68 -25.08
C GLU A 49 -11.09 6.22 -24.04
N VAL A 50 -11.52 7.15 -23.19
CA VAL A 50 -12.49 6.95 -22.10
C VAL A 50 -13.50 8.08 -22.07
N GLY A 51 -14.66 7.85 -21.44
CA GLY A 51 -15.68 8.88 -21.25
C GLY A 51 -15.17 10.07 -20.42
N GLY A 52 -15.80 11.24 -20.61
CA GLY A 52 -15.35 12.51 -20.01
C GLY A 52 -15.06 12.42 -18.50
N LYS A 53 -15.96 11.83 -17.72
CA LYS A 53 -15.78 11.67 -16.27
C LYS A 53 -14.54 10.83 -15.90
N GLN A 54 -14.23 9.79 -16.67
CA GLN A 54 -13.02 8.99 -16.45
C GLN A 54 -11.76 9.74 -16.86
N LYS A 55 -11.86 10.54 -17.93
CA LYS A 55 -10.77 11.40 -18.39
C LYS A 55 -10.38 12.42 -17.32
N ASP A 56 -11.37 13.06 -16.70
CA ASP A 56 -11.14 14.01 -15.61
C ASP A 56 -10.51 13.34 -14.39
N SER A 57 -10.96 12.13 -14.07
CA SER A 57 -10.37 11.34 -12.96
C SER A 57 -8.92 10.94 -13.21
N ILE A 58 -8.58 10.58 -14.44
CA ILE A 58 -7.20 10.28 -14.85
C ILE A 58 -6.34 11.54 -14.79
N ALA A 59 -6.83 12.65 -15.32
CA ALA A 59 -6.11 13.92 -15.28
C ALA A 59 -5.82 14.36 -13.82
N THR A 60 -6.80 14.24 -12.93
CA THR A 60 -6.65 14.52 -11.50
C THR A 60 -5.60 13.60 -10.88
N PHE A 61 -5.61 12.32 -11.20
CA PHE A 61 -4.59 11.36 -10.70
C PHE A 61 -3.19 11.71 -11.20
N ILE A 62 -3.03 12.02 -12.47
CA ILE A 62 -1.73 12.43 -13.04
C ILE A 62 -1.24 13.73 -12.40
N SER A 63 -2.12 14.72 -12.24
CA SER A 63 -1.78 15.97 -11.55
C SER A 63 -1.29 15.69 -10.12
N LEU A 64 -1.99 14.84 -9.36
CA LEU A 64 -1.58 14.41 -8.02
C LEU A 64 -0.16 13.83 -8.01
N ILE A 65 0.12 12.86 -8.89
CA ILE A 65 1.45 12.23 -8.94
C ILE A 65 2.53 13.25 -9.31
N ASN A 66 2.27 14.13 -10.28
CA ASN A 66 3.22 15.16 -10.69
C ASN A 66 3.47 16.19 -9.59
N ASP A 67 2.45 16.57 -8.82
CA ASP A 67 2.60 17.46 -7.68
C ASP A 67 3.40 16.80 -6.56
N LEU A 68 3.14 15.53 -6.25
CA LEU A 68 3.93 14.77 -5.27
C LEU A 68 5.40 14.63 -5.70
N ARG A 69 5.67 14.40 -7.00
CA ARG A 69 7.02 14.39 -7.55
C ARG A 69 7.75 15.74 -7.42
N LYS A 70 7.03 16.86 -7.56
CA LYS A 70 7.62 18.20 -7.37
C LYS A 70 8.00 18.43 -5.91
N ILE A 71 7.09 18.13 -4.99
CA ILE A 71 7.34 18.36 -3.56
C ILE A 71 8.38 17.42 -2.99
N SER A 72 8.50 16.18 -3.49
CA SER A 72 9.50 15.21 -3.02
C SER A 72 10.95 15.68 -3.24
N LYS A 73 11.18 16.69 -4.07
CA LYS A 73 12.51 17.27 -4.27
C LYS A 73 12.99 18.13 -3.10
N ASN A 74 12.06 18.67 -2.28
CA ASN A 74 12.35 19.67 -1.27
C ASN A 74 11.71 19.38 0.10
N LYS A 75 11.00 18.25 0.21
CA LYS A 75 10.23 17.88 1.40
C LYS A 75 10.63 16.48 1.86
N ASN A 76 10.59 16.28 3.18
CA ASN A 76 10.80 14.97 3.76
C ASN A 76 9.60 14.03 3.50
N VAL A 77 9.78 12.74 3.75
CA VAL A 77 8.76 11.72 3.48
C VAL A 77 7.49 11.95 4.30
N TYR A 78 7.58 12.45 5.52
CA TYR A 78 6.43 12.76 6.37
C TYR A 78 5.52 13.83 5.73
N GLU A 79 6.10 14.94 5.29
CA GLU A 79 5.35 16.03 4.62
C GLU A 79 4.69 15.55 3.32
N ILE A 80 5.35 14.66 2.56
CA ILE A 80 4.83 14.07 1.33
C ILE A 80 3.61 13.20 1.64
N VAL A 81 3.71 12.33 2.66
CA VAL A 81 2.64 11.38 3.01
C VAL A 81 1.44 12.10 3.62
N VAL A 82 1.64 13.05 4.52
CA VAL A 82 0.55 13.87 5.08
C VAL A 82 -0.21 14.59 3.97
N LYS A 83 0.52 15.19 3.02
CA LYS A 83 -0.11 15.87 1.88
C LYS A 83 -0.84 14.90 0.96
N LEU A 84 -0.29 13.72 0.71
CA LEU A 84 -0.97 12.68 -0.08
C LEU A 84 -2.30 12.29 0.56
N VAL A 85 -2.28 11.95 1.85
CA VAL A 85 -3.46 11.51 2.62
C VAL A 85 -4.57 12.58 2.59
N ASP A 86 -4.19 13.86 2.74
CA ASP A 86 -5.12 15.00 2.65
C ASP A 86 -5.69 15.14 1.23
N GLN A 87 -4.85 15.15 0.21
CA GLN A 87 -5.28 15.35 -1.19
C GLN A 87 -6.22 14.25 -1.70
N ILE A 88 -6.01 12.99 -1.28
CA ILE A 88 -6.92 11.88 -1.64
C ILE A 88 -8.10 11.75 -0.68
N LYS A 89 -8.17 12.59 0.36
CA LYS A 89 -9.21 12.57 1.40
C LYS A 89 -9.39 11.18 2.02
N LEU A 90 -8.28 10.56 2.38
CA LEU A 90 -8.27 9.18 2.84
C LEU A 90 -9.01 9.00 4.17
N GLN A 91 -8.97 9.99 5.05
CA GLN A 91 -9.75 10.02 6.28
C GLN A 91 -11.25 9.98 5.98
N ASP A 92 -11.73 10.88 5.12
CA ASP A 92 -13.14 10.91 4.72
C ASP A 92 -13.57 9.58 4.08
N TYR A 93 -12.67 8.96 3.31
CA TYR A 93 -12.92 7.69 2.66
C TYR A 93 -13.20 6.56 3.65
N TYR A 94 -12.41 6.47 4.73
CA TYR A 94 -12.55 5.41 5.73
C TYR A 94 -13.56 5.75 6.83
N CYS A 95 -13.61 7.02 7.29
CA CYS A 95 -14.42 7.37 8.48
C CYS A 95 -15.86 7.77 8.15
N LYS A 96 -16.22 7.99 6.87
CA LYS A 96 -17.54 8.53 6.50
C LYS A 96 -18.73 7.66 6.87
N GLN A 97 -18.57 6.33 6.89
CA GLN A 97 -19.66 5.39 7.13
C GLN A 97 -19.59 4.76 8.53
N GLU A 98 -18.60 5.11 9.35
CA GLU A 98 -18.39 4.60 10.71
C GLU A 98 -18.39 3.05 10.78
N ILE A 99 -17.94 2.39 9.71
CA ILE A 99 -17.81 0.94 9.66
C ILE A 99 -16.57 0.55 10.48
N PRO A 100 -16.69 -0.36 11.48
CA PRO A 100 -15.57 -0.72 12.35
C PRO A 100 -14.29 -1.10 11.58
N GLU A 101 -14.38 -1.96 10.57
CA GLU A 101 -13.25 -2.41 9.77
C GLU A 101 -12.58 -1.27 8.99
N ASP A 102 -13.32 -0.22 8.63
CA ASP A 102 -12.76 0.95 7.95
C ASP A 102 -12.12 1.92 8.95
N LEU A 103 -12.65 2.00 10.18
CA LEU A 103 -12.01 2.74 11.27
C LEU A 103 -10.67 2.10 11.64
N ASP A 104 -10.60 0.78 11.77
CA ASP A 104 -9.34 0.04 12.01
C ASP A 104 -8.31 0.32 10.91
N ARG A 105 -8.76 0.39 9.64
CA ARG A 105 -7.87 0.75 8.51
C ARG A 105 -7.37 2.19 8.61
N TRP A 106 -8.20 3.11 9.08
CA TRP A 106 -7.78 4.48 9.32
C TRP A 106 -6.76 4.57 10.46
N GLU A 107 -6.95 3.84 11.55
CA GLU A 107 -5.98 3.73 12.64
C GLU A 107 -4.62 3.21 12.13
N ASN A 108 -4.61 2.15 11.31
CA ASN A 108 -3.39 1.66 10.68
C ASN A 108 -2.69 2.73 9.80
N VAL A 109 -3.45 3.58 9.10
CA VAL A 109 -2.88 4.71 8.35
C VAL A 109 -2.24 5.73 9.28
N GLN A 110 -2.88 6.03 10.41
CA GLN A 110 -2.32 6.95 11.42
C GLN A 110 -1.05 6.39 12.05
N GLU A 111 -1.01 5.10 12.37
CA GLU A 111 0.20 4.43 12.88
C GLU A 111 1.34 4.47 11.86
N LEU A 112 1.06 4.26 10.57
CA LEU A 112 2.06 4.42 9.52
C LEU A 112 2.59 5.87 9.45
N ILE A 113 1.72 6.87 9.56
CA ILE A 113 2.14 8.28 9.57
C ILE A 113 3.04 8.57 10.77
N ASN A 114 2.70 8.04 11.96
CA ASN A 114 3.51 8.19 13.17
C ASN A 114 4.89 7.53 13.00
N SER A 115 4.93 6.32 12.44
CA SER A 115 6.20 5.62 12.16
C SER A 115 7.07 6.38 11.17
N ILE A 116 6.48 7.02 10.16
CA ILE A 116 7.21 7.87 9.21
C ILE A 116 7.74 9.15 9.90
N GLN A 117 6.98 9.71 10.82
CA GLN A 117 7.45 10.85 11.62
C GLN A 117 8.66 10.45 12.48
N GLU A 118 8.58 9.34 13.18
CA GLU A 118 9.67 8.79 13.99
C GLU A 118 10.92 8.51 13.14
N PHE A 119 10.75 7.94 11.93
CA PHE A 119 11.84 7.80 10.97
C PHE A 119 12.49 9.14 10.66
N CYS A 120 11.71 10.19 10.38
CA CYS A 120 12.25 11.52 10.10
C CYS A 120 12.99 12.16 11.28
N GLU A 121 12.59 11.83 12.51
CA GLU A 121 13.25 12.34 13.72
C GLU A 121 14.60 11.64 13.99
N ASN A 122 14.73 10.37 13.60
CA ASN A 122 15.88 9.52 13.89
C ASN A 122 16.87 9.35 12.74
N SER A 123 16.48 9.71 11.51
CA SER A 123 17.29 9.49 10.31
C SER A 123 17.90 10.79 9.77
N GLU A 124 19.17 10.73 9.34
CA GLU A 124 19.82 11.86 8.67
C GLU A 124 19.19 12.14 7.29
N ASN A 125 18.86 11.07 6.55
CA ASN A 125 18.20 11.16 5.26
C ASN A 125 16.71 10.91 5.43
N GLN A 126 15.92 11.95 5.27
CA GLN A 126 14.48 11.93 5.50
C GLN A 126 13.66 11.86 4.20
N ASP A 127 14.29 11.49 3.09
CA ASP A 127 13.61 11.40 1.81
C ASP A 127 12.83 10.09 1.64
N LEU A 128 11.92 10.08 0.66
CA LEU A 128 11.05 8.93 0.39
C LEU A 128 11.83 7.67 0.02
N GLN A 129 12.97 7.80 -0.66
CA GLN A 129 13.74 6.65 -1.08
C GLN A 129 14.39 5.97 0.12
N SER A 130 15.03 6.74 1.00
CA SER A 130 15.65 6.24 2.23
C SER A 130 14.63 5.53 3.13
N PHE A 131 13.42 6.10 3.26
CA PHE A 131 12.34 5.43 3.99
C PHE A 131 11.93 4.09 3.36
N LEU A 132 11.77 4.04 2.02
CA LEU A 132 11.40 2.80 1.33
C LEU A 132 12.50 1.74 1.41
N GLU A 133 13.78 2.14 1.41
CA GLU A 133 14.92 1.25 1.61
C GLU A 133 14.90 0.67 3.03
N GLU A 134 14.67 1.49 4.06
CA GLU A 134 14.55 1.02 5.45
C GLU A 134 13.38 0.05 5.61
N VAL A 135 12.19 0.37 5.12
CA VAL A 135 11.02 -0.53 5.18
C VAL A 135 11.29 -1.84 4.45
N SER A 136 12.04 -1.82 3.35
CA SER A 136 12.40 -3.03 2.60
C SER A 136 13.39 -3.92 3.34
N LEU A 137 14.21 -3.34 4.21
CA LEU A 137 15.15 -4.06 5.08
C LEU A 137 14.47 -4.59 6.35
N LEU A 138 13.37 -3.94 6.78
CA LEU A 138 12.55 -4.38 7.90
C LEU A 138 11.68 -5.58 7.49
N THR A 139 12.32 -6.71 7.23
CA THR A 139 11.59 -7.98 7.21
C THR A 139 11.25 -8.37 8.64
N ASP A 140 10.19 -9.12 8.87
CA ASP A 140 9.83 -9.63 10.23
C ASP A 140 10.98 -10.42 10.87
N ILE A 141 11.94 -10.88 10.07
CA ILE A 141 13.15 -11.59 10.50
C ILE A 141 14.17 -10.65 11.15
N ASP A 142 14.30 -9.41 10.66
CA ASP A 142 15.30 -8.46 11.16
C ASP A 142 14.91 -7.84 12.51
N ARG A 143 13.65 -7.90 12.89
CA ARG A 143 13.17 -7.55 14.24
C ARG A 143 13.60 -8.57 15.32
N TRP A 144 14.20 -9.66 14.91
CA TRP A 144 14.63 -10.73 15.78
C TRP A 144 16.10 -10.58 16.15
N ASN A 145 16.37 -9.76 17.13
CA ASN A 145 17.66 -9.82 17.82
C ASN A 145 17.69 -11.12 18.63
N ASN A 146 18.44 -12.09 18.13
CA ASN A 146 18.70 -13.39 18.79
C ASN A 146 19.41 -13.28 20.15
N ASN A 147 19.60 -12.10 20.70
CA ASN A 147 20.40 -11.86 21.90
C ASN A 147 19.58 -11.52 23.16
N ASP A 148 18.28 -11.37 23.06
CA ASP A 148 17.45 -11.07 24.22
C ASP A 148 16.70 -12.33 24.68
N GLU A 149 16.74 -12.60 26.00
CA GLU A 149 15.86 -13.58 26.65
C GLU A 149 14.42 -13.07 26.59
N SER A 150 13.80 -13.15 25.39
CA SER A 150 12.46 -12.64 25.14
C SER A 150 11.53 -13.72 24.61
N ILE A 151 10.26 -13.60 24.95
CA ILE A 151 9.19 -14.43 24.37
C ILE A 151 8.60 -13.64 23.21
N THR A 152 8.63 -14.23 22.02
CA THR A 152 8.05 -13.61 20.82
C THR A 152 6.59 -14.02 20.66
N LEU A 153 5.68 -13.05 20.63
CA LEU A 153 4.28 -13.26 20.30
C LEU A 153 4.06 -12.88 18.83
N MET A 154 3.38 -13.76 18.10
CA MET A 154 3.06 -13.50 16.71
C MET A 154 1.81 -14.25 16.25
N THR A 155 1.25 -13.85 15.10
CA THR A 155 0.19 -14.62 14.47
C THR A 155 0.76 -15.82 13.70
N VAL A 156 -0.08 -16.84 13.46
CA VAL A 156 0.31 -17.99 12.62
C VAL A 156 0.72 -17.53 11.21
N HIS A 157 0.10 -16.47 10.70
CA HIS A 157 0.46 -15.89 9.40
C HIS A 157 1.87 -15.28 9.40
N SER A 158 2.22 -14.58 10.47
CA SER A 158 3.55 -13.95 10.63
C SER A 158 4.65 -14.98 10.85
N SER A 159 4.32 -16.20 11.31
CA SER A 159 5.29 -17.29 11.54
C SER A 159 5.66 -18.05 10.27
N LYS A 160 5.01 -17.77 9.14
CA LYS A 160 5.26 -18.49 7.89
C LYS A 160 6.71 -18.32 7.42
N GLY A 161 7.43 -19.45 7.31
CA GLY A 161 8.83 -19.46 6.90
C GLY A 161 9.84 -19.26 8.01
N LEU A 162 9.38 -19.19 9.25
CA LEU A 162 10.21 -19.06 10.45
C LEU A 162 10.30 -20.38 11.20
N GLU A 163 11.43 -20.61 11.87
CA GLU A 163 11.69 -21.82 12.65
C GLU A 163 12.09 -21.46 14.08
N PHE A 164 11.47 -22.13 15.06
CA PHE A 164 11.70 -21.86 16.48
C PHE A 164 12.04 -23.15 17.23
N PRO A 165 12.98 -23.09 18.21
CA PRO A 165 13.29 -24.25 19.04
C PRO A 165 12.12 -24.71 19.90
N LEU A 166 11.22 -23.79 20.28
CA LEU A 166 10.04 -24.06 21.10
C LEU A 166 8.88 -23.17 20.66
N VAL A 167 7.72 -23.77 20.43
CA VAL A 167 6.52 -23.08 19.97
C VAL A 167 5.35 -23.41 20.89
N PHE A 168 4.61 -22.38 21.32
CA PHE A 168 3.32 -22.51 21.99
C PHE A 168 2.25 -21.95 21.08
N ILE A 169 1.24 -22.77 20.74
CA ILE A 169 0.09 -22.33 19.95
C ILE A 169 -1.10 -22.20 20.90
N ALA A 170 -1.63 -20.99 21.02
CA ALA A 170 -2.82 -20.68 21.80
C ALA A 170 -4.02 -20.46 20.88
N GLY A 171 -5.25 -20.63 21.40
CA GLY A 171 -6.48 -20.42 20.64
C GLY A 171 -6.80 -21.55 19.64
N MET A 172 -6.35 -22.76 19.90
CA MET A 172 -6.68 -23.97 19.15
C MET A 172 -8.11 -24.42 19.50
N GLU A 173 -9.09 -23.66 19.07
CA GLU A 173 -10.51 -23.94 19.30
C GLU A 173 -11.21 -24.14 17.96
N GLU A 174 -12.18 -25.07 17.95
CA GLU A 174 -12.96 -25.39 16.75
C GLU A 174 -13.68 -24.16 16.19
N GLY A 175 -13.46 -23.80 14.93
CA GLY A 175 -13.97 -22.60 14.28
C GLY A 175 -13.09 -21.36 14.39
N LEU A 176 -12.12 -21.34 15.31
CA LEU A 176 -11.11 -20.29 15.42
C LEU A 176 -9.80 -20.69 14.72
N PHE A 177 -9.30 -21.89 15.05
CA PHE A 177 -8.15 -22.49 14.38
C PHE A 177 -8.26 -24.03 14.41
N PRO A 178 -8.47 -24.69 13.24
CA PRO A 178 -8.65 -24.10 11.91
C PRO A 178 -9.93 -23.26 11.78
N HIS A 179 -9.89 -22.21 10.96
CA HIS A 179 -11.03 -21.32 10.75
C HIS A 179 -12.18 -22.08 10.09
N SER A 180 -13.43 -21.81 10.48
CA SER A 180 -14.64 -22.49 10.00
C SER A 180 -14.74 -22.53 8.46
N ASN A 181 -14.22 -21.54 7.75
CA ASN A 181 -14.19 -21.52 6.29
C ASN A 181 -13.24 -22.55 5.69
N SER A 182 -12.15 -22.91 6.36
CA SER A 182 -11.20 -23.93 5.88
C SER A 182 -11.64 -25.36 6.16
N LEU A 183 -12.61 -25.55 7.07
CA LEU A 183 -13.21 -26.87 7.36
C LEU A 183 -14.28 -27.27 6.33
N ASN A 184 -14.80 -26.32 5.55
CA ASN A 184 -15.84 -26.56 4.54
C ASN A 184 -15.27 -26.74 3.12
N ASP A 185 -13.96 -26.57 2.91
CA ASP A 185 -13.31 -26.86 1.63
C ASP A 185 -12.94 -28.37 1.57
N GLU A 186 -13.82 -29.20 0.99
CA GLU A 186 -13.57 -30.61 0.73
C GLU A 186 -12.45 -30.86 -0.31
N ASN A 187 -11.72 -29.83 -0.77
CA ASN A 187 -10.67 -29.89 -1.79
C ASN A 187 -9.35 -29.21 -1.37
N GLY A 188 -8.97 -29.29 -0.11
CA GLY A 188 -7.67 -28.84 0.41
C GLY A 188 -6.59 -29.92 0.34
#